data_77220f61ac5fcd03bfd47100bb964d64
#
_entry.id   77220f61ac5fcd03bfd47100bb964d64
#
_cell.length_a   1.000
_cell.length_b   1.000
_cell.length_c   1.000
_cell.angle_alpha   90.00
_cell.angle_beta   90.00
_cell.angle_gamma   90.00
#
_symmetry.space_group_name_H-M   'P 1'
#
loop_
_entity.id
_entity.type
_entity.pdbx_description
1 polymer ?
#
loop_
_entity_poly.entity_id
_entity_poly.type
_entity_poly.pdbx_seq_one_letter_code
_entity_poly.pdbx_strand_id
1 'polypeptide(L)'
;MDKTTENPRREFIKKSLVAGSLIPIGAVLGWAEAAAMARIIGESSKRPPAAQKTVALIANIYRNSAHADVIGTKLFAGIPTDEGMVVPQVKIVSVWIDQIGANDTGVKIAEMNGATVYGTIAEALTLGGDKLAVDGVIYIGEHGEYPYSRYGIKMYPRMNYLEQIFRVFDASNKSVPLFTDKHLAYSWLDSKWVYDRSKELQVPMMAGSSLPFCWRDQPLEHPLGIGISEAVAIGYASLDAYGFHVAEILQCMVERRAGGETGVASVQGLKGEDVWKAMDDGRINLDLVTAACNAIQGRKQGDMRKLVEAPHAILVAYNDGTKGAIVMLTGYVNQGWGYAANTSDGQVATEFVLDHSMSYSHFSYLTLNIQEFILSGKPTAPVERTLLTSGITDMGIRSLVDGETKQTPFLNLRYSAEGFAPIRPTAPRPEGQSIGPWPPKGYEFIIPDNFKK
;
A
#
# COMPACT_ATOMS: atom_id res chain seq x y z
N MET A 1 28.80 -31.35 -26.88
CA MET A 1 28.41 -30.15 -27.67
C MET A 1 27.37 -29.40 -26.86
N ASP A 2 27.87 -28.45 -26.11
CA ASP A 2 27.10 -27.68 -25.15
C ASP A 2 26.59 -26.41 -25.88
N LYS A 3 25.29 -26.25 -25.97
CA LYS A 3 24.68 -25.00 -26.46
C LYS A 3 24.05 -24.28 -25.26
N THR A 4 24.83 -23.43 -24.62
CA THR A 4 24.32 -22.40 -23.72
C THR A 4 23.46 -21.43 -24.53
N THR A 5 22.15 -21.52 -24.33
CA THR A 5 21.19 -20.53 -24.85
C THR A 5 21.37 -19.23 -24.11
N GLU A 6 22.03 -18.25 -24.74
CA GLU A 6 22.09 -16.89 -24.21
C GLU A 6 20.68 -16.27 -24.20
N ASN A 7 20.34 -15.65 -23.06
CA ASN A 7 19.05 -15.03 -22.84
C ASN A 7 18.87 -13.81 -23.74
N PRO A 8 17.86 -13.76 -24.64
CA PRO A 8 17.64 -12.68 -25.59
C PRO A 8 17.52 -11.28 -24.98
N ARG A 9 17.13 -11.19 -23.70
CA ARG A 9 17.03 -9.92 -22.97
C ARG A 9 18.39 -9.28 -22.67
N ARG A 10 19.42 -10.08 -22.43
CA ARG A 10 20.80 -9.58 -22.21
C ARG A 10 21.39 -8.97 -23.48
N GLU A 11 21.06 -9.52 -24.62
CA GLU A 11 21.45 -9.00 -25.93
C GLU A 11 20.71 -7.72 -26.30
N PHE A 12 19.41 -7.61 -25.96
CA PHE A 12 18.61 -6.41 -26.19
C PHE A 12 19.15 -5.22 -25.37
N ILE A 13 19.46 -5.41 -24.09
CA ILE A 13 20.02 -4.37 -23.23
C ILE A 13 21.39 -3.90 -23.73
N LYS A 14 22.25 -4.81 -24.20
CA LYS A 14 23.56 -4.45 -24.77
C LYS A 14 23.43 -3.69 -26.07
N LYS A 15 22.49 -3.98 -26.94
CA LYS A 15 22.27 -3.31 -28.24
C LYS A 15 21.62 -1.94 -28.10
N SER A 16 20.80 -1.71 -27.09
CA SER A 16 20.14 -0.42 -26.83
C SER A 16 21.10 0.66 -26.32
N LEU A 17 22.23 0.29 -25.73
CA LEU A 17 23.25 1.22 -25.23
C LEU A 17 24.17 1.82 -26.32
N VAL A 18 24.08 1.33 -27.53
CA VAL A 18 24.99 1.74 -28.63
C VAL A 18 24.31 2.59 -29.72
N ALA A 19 22.99 2.64 -29.78
CA ALA A 19 22.24 3.38 -30.77
C ALA A 19 21.72 4.72 -30.23
N GLY A 20 22.46 5.80 -30.39
CA GLY A 20 21.99 7.16 -30.13
C GLY A 20 20.92 7.57 -31.15
N SER A 21 19.65 7.36 -30.86
CA SER A 21 18.52 7.88 -31.60
C SER A 21 17.43 8.36 -30.67
N LEU A 22 16.90 9.53 -30.94
CA LEU A 22 15.86 10.28 -30.23
C LEU A 22 14.70 9.38 -29.73
N ILE A 23 14.65 9.19 -28.41
CA ILE A 23 13.57 8.49 -27.71
C ILE A 23 12.61 9.56 -27.14
N PRO A 24 11.27 9.41 -27.22
CA PRO A 24 10.32 10.35 -26.65
C PRO A 24 10.52 10.52 -25.13
N ILE A 25 10.40 11.74 -24.64
CA ILE A 25 10.69 12.16 -23.25
C ILE A 25 9.98 11.28 -22.18
N GLY A 26 8.83 10.70 -22.49
CA GLY A 26 8.10 9.79 -21.58
C GLY A 26 8.79 8.44 -21.31
N ALA A 27 9.65 7.96 -22.23
CA ALA A 27 10.39 6.71 -22.04
C ALA A 27 11.66 6.89 -21.17
N VAL A 28 12.17 8.12 -21.08
CA VAL A 28 13.42 8.42 -20.34
C VAL A 28 13.21 8.38 -18.82
N LEU A 29 12.03 8.75 -18.34
CA LEU A 29 11.71 8.73 -16.89
C LEU A 29 11.62 7.29 -16.35
N GLY A 30 11.01 6.36 -17.11
CA GLY A 30 10.97 4.94 -16.73
C GLY A 30 12.34 4.27 -16.65
N TRP A 31 13.29 4.71 -17.48
CA TRP A 31 14.67 4.20 -17.47
C TRP A 31 15.48 4.67 -16.27
N ALA A 32 15.26 5.91 -15.82
CA ALA A 32 15.92 6.44 -14.61
C ALA A 32 15.44 5.72 -13.34
N GLU A 33 14.15 5.40 -13.26
CA GLU A 33 13.58 4.64 -12.13
C GLU A 33 14.02 3.17 -12.14
N ALA A 34 14.04 2.51 -13.31
CA ALA A 34 14.56 1.15 -13.47
C ALA A 34 16.06 1.07 -13.14
N ALA A 35 16.85 2.08 -13.53
CA ALA A 35 18.25 2.19 -13.18
C ALA A 35 18.45 2.46 -11.69
N ALA A 36 17.60 3.28 -11.06
CA ALA A 36 17.60 3.52 -9.62
C ALA A 36 17.27 2.24 -8.84
N MET A 37 16.27 1.48 -9.30
CA MET A 37 15.90 0.19 -8.71
C MET A 37 17.01 -0.86 -8.84
N ALA A 38 17.58 -1.03 -10.03
CA ALA A 38 18.73 -1.92 -10.27
C ALA A 38 19.95 -1.51 -9.43
N ARG A 39 20.12 -0.20 -9.18
CA ARG A 39 21.20 0.33 -8.35
C ARG A 39 20.94 0.03 -6.86
N ILE A 40 19.72 0.22 -6.36
CA ILE A 40 19.33 -0.11 -4.98
C ILE A 40 19.48 -1.61 -4.72
N ILE A 41 19.00 -2.47 -5.62
CA ILE A 41 19.13 -3.93 -5.49
C ILE A 41 20.61 -4.36 -5.61
N GLY A 42 21.37 -3.79 -6.55
CA GLY A 42 22.77 -4.09 -6.76
C GLY A 42 23.72 -3.54 -5.67
N GLU A 43 23.41 -2.39 -5.10
CA GLU A 43 24.16 -1.81 -3.96
C GLU A 43 23.77 -2.51 -2.65
N SER A 44 22.54 -2.98 -2.50
CA SER A 44 22.07 -3.80 -1.39
C SER A 44 22.85 -5.11 -1.27
N SER A 45 23.16 -5.75 -2.40
CA SER A 45 23.92 -7.00 -2.44
C SER A 45 25.45 -6.82 -2.20
N LYS A 46 25.96 -5.58 -2.23
CA LYS A 46 27.40 -5.26 -2.12
C LYS A 46 27.79 -4.57 -0.81
N ARG A 47 26.82 -4.21 0.05
CA ARG A 47 27.18 -3.66 1.37
C ARG A 47 27.85 -4.75 2.21
N PRO A 48 29.01 -4.47 2.83
CA PRO A 48 29.54 -5.34 3.88
C PRO A 48 28.47 -5.50 4.96
N PRO A 49 28.44 -6.59 5.71
CA PRO A 49 27.48 -6.77 6.80
C PRO A 49 27.76 -5.72 7.89
N ALA A 50 27.26 -4.51 7.69
CA ALA A 50 26.99 -3.60 8.79
C ALA A 50 26.02 -4.31 9.72
N ALA A 51 26.12 -4.10 11.03
CA ALA A 51 25.21 -4.67 12.00
C ALA A 51 23.77 -4.40 11.48
N GLN A 52 23.00 -5.47 11.21
CA GLN A 52 21.64 -5.34 10.71
C GLN A 52 20.84 -4.49 11.68
N LYS A 53 20.08 -3.51 11.17
CA LYS A 53 19.14 -2.76 12.00
C LYS A 53 18.09 -3.69 12.55
N THR A 54 17.82 -3.56 13.84
CA THR A 54 16.84 -4.39 14.57
C THR A 54 15.46 -3.78 14.55
N VAL A 55 14.43 -4.62 14.45
CA VAL A 55 13.03 -4.19 14.29
C VAL A 55 12.14 -4.92 15.28
N ALA A 56 11.19 -4.18 15.86
CA ALA A 56 10.03 -4.74 16.55
C ALA A 56 8.86 -4.85 15.57
N LEU A 57 8.24 -6.03 15.50
CA LEU A 57 6.99 -6.28 14.76
C LEU A 57 5.82 -6.33 15.73
N ILE A 58 4.89 -5.43 15.58
CA ILE A 58 3.68 -5.29 16.39
C ILE A 58 2.47 -5.63 15.50
N ALA A 59 1.67 -6.62 15.85
CA ALA A 59 0.58 -7.09 15.02
C ALA A 59 -0.70 -7.34 15.82
N ASN A 60 -1.87 -7.10 15.20
CA ASN A 60 -3.15 -7.50 15.77
C ASN A 60 -3.28 -9.02 15.80
N ILE A 61 -3.04 -9.67 14.66
CA ILE A 61 -2.97 -11.13 14.51
C ILE A 61 -1.82 -11.50 13.55
N TYR A 62 -1.31 -12.72 13.68
CA TYR A 62 -0.31 -13.24 12.77
C TYR A 62 -0.69 -14.67 12.33
N ARG A 63 -1.44 -14.77 11.27
CA ARG A 63 -1.83 -16.04 10.67
C ARG A 63 -1.58 -16.03 9.17
N ASN A 64 -1.59 -17.20 8.58
CA ASN A 64 -1.41 -17.37 7.14
C ASN A 64 -2.26 -16.39 6.31
N SER A 65 -1.63 -15.79 5.31
CA SER A 65 -2.22 -14.81 4.38
C SER A 65 -2.78 -13.54 5.04
N ALA A 66 -2.61 -13.34 6.36
CA ALA A 66 -2.87 -12.06 7.00
C ALA A 66 -1.73 -11.07 6.69
N HIS A 67 -1.99 -9.77 6.86
CA HIS A 67 -1.00 -8.74 6.55
C HIS A 67 0.33 -8.92 7.32
N ALA A 68 0.29 -9.37 8.58
CA ALA A 68 1.50 -9.66 9.35
C ALA A 68 2.32 -10.80 8.73
N ASP A 69 1.66 -11.81 8.14
CA ASP A 69 2.34 -12.88 7.41
C ASP A 69 2.94 -12.37 6.09
N VAL A 70 2.14 -11.74 5.25
CA VAL A 70 2.58 -11.33 3.91
C VAL A 70 3.60 -10.18 3.91
N ILE A 71 3.81 -9.51 5.04
CA ILE A 71 4.85 -8.50 5.28
C ILE A 71 5.96 -9.07 6.17
N GLY A 72 5.61 -9.53 7.38
CA GLY A 72 6.56 -9.94 8.40
C GLY A 72 7.33 -11.21 8.02
N THR A 73 6.67 -12.25 7.49
CA THR A 73 7.34 -13.49 7.08
C THR A 73 8.39 -13.22 5.99
N LYS A 74 8.15 -12.23 5.10
CA LYS A 74 9.14 -11.86 4.10
C LYS A 74 10.42 -11.27 4.70
N LEU A 75 10.30 -10.54 5.80
CA LEU A 75 11.46 -10.00 6.52
C LEU A 75 12.20 -11.07 7.33
N PHE A 76 11.57 -12.20 7.64
CA PHE A 76 12.23 -13.36 8.23
C PHE A 76 12.87 -14.28 7.18
N ALA A 77 12.15 -14.58 6.13
CA ALA A 77 12.45 -15.68 5.22
C ALA A 77 13.04 -15.27 3.87
N GLY A 78 12.91 -14.00 3.49
CA GLY A 78 13.30 -13.48 2.17
C GLY A 78 12.14 -12.79 1.47
N ILE A 79 12.45 -11.80 0.65
CA ILE A 79 11.48 -10.96 -0.05
C ILE A 79 11.46 -11.37 -1.52
N PRO A 80 10.39 -12.06 -2.00
CA PRO A 80 10.29 -12.47 -3.39
C PRO A 80 9.97 -11.29 -4.29
N THR A 81 10.75 -11.07 -5.36
CA THR A 81 10.57 -10.00 -6.36
C THR A 81 10.64 -10.56 -7.77
N ASP A 82 10.33 -9.76 -8.79
CA ASP A 82 10.43 -10.15 -10.20
C ASP A 82 11.86 -10.55 -10.61
N GLU A 83 12.86 -10.09 -9.86
CA GLU A 83 14.28 -10.37 -10.12
C GLU A 83 14.81 -11.53 -9.28
N GLY A 84 13.94 -12.13 -8.44
CA GLY A 84 14.29 -13.24 -7.56
C GLY A 84 14.14 -12.89 -6.08
N MET A 85 14.75 -13.72 -5.24
CA MET A 85 14.65 -13.58 -3.79
C MET A 85 15.64 -12.55 -3.26
N VAL A 86 15.16 -11.52 -2.59
CA VAL A 86 15.99 -10.51 -1.91
C VAL A 86 16.19 -10.90 -0.45
N VAL A 87 17.44 -10.92 0.01
CA VAL A 87 17.77 -11.20 1.42
C VAL A 87 17.45 -9.95 2.25
N PRO A 88 16.65 -10.08 3.34
CA PRO A 88 16.33 -8.95 4.21
C PRO A 88 17.58 -8.35 4.86
N GLN A 89 17.65 -7.01 4.90
CA GLN A 89 18.76 -6.26 5.51
C GLN A 89 18.41 -5.70 6.89
N VAL A 90 17.14 -5.85 7.31
CA VAL A 90 16.69 -5.59 8.67
C VAL A 90 16.39 -6.92 9.35
N LYS A 91 16.50 -6.95 10.68
CA LYS A 91 16.25 -8.16 11.47
C LYS A 91 15.12 -7.91 12.47
N ILE A 92 14.02 -8.65 12.34
CA ILE A 92 12.99 -8.68 13.38
C ILE A 92 13.58 -9.44 14.58
N VAL A 93 13.68 -8.77 15.72
CA VAL A 93 14.24 -9.32 16.98
C VAL A 93 13.19 -9.50 18.07
N SER A 94 12.07 -8.80 17.93
CA SER A 94 10.96 -8.83 18.88
C SER A 94 9.62 -8.79 18.15
N VAL A 95 8.63 -9.48 18.72
CA VAL A 95 7.26 -9.57 18.18
C VAL A 95 6.28 -9.38 19.33
N TRP A 96 5.21 -8.63 19.08
CA TRP A 96 4.01 -8.61 19.91
C TRP A 96 2.79 -8.87 19.05
N ILE A 97 1.88 -9.75 19.54
CA ILE A 97 0.66 -10.12 18.84
C ILE A 97 -0.50 -9.96 19.82
N ASP A 98 -1.53 -9.17 19.47
CA ASP A 98 -2.69 -8.92 20.33
C ASP A 98 -3.54 -10.18 20.51
N GLN A 99 -3.86 -10.86 19.41
CA GLN A 99 -4.75 -12.03 19.44
C GLN A 99 -4.05 -13.26 18.85
N ILE A 100 -3.53 -14.10 19.74
CA ILE A 100 -2.91 -15.37 19.38
C ILE A 100 -4.00 -16.44 19.38
N GLY A 101 -4.52 -16.76 18.20
CA GLY A 101 -5.54 -17.80 18.00
C GLY A 101 -4.97 -19.18 17.66
N ALA A 102 -5.82 -20.17 17.53
CA ALA A 102 -5.41 -21.55 17.18
C ALA A 102 -4.74 -21.66 15.79
N ASN A 103 -4.96 -20.69 14.90
CA ASN A 103 -4.36 -20.62 13.57
C ASN A 103 -3.20 -19.62 13.50
N ASP A 104 -2.66 -19.21 14.65
CA ASP A 104 -1.46 -18.36 14.70
C ASP A 104 -0.26 -19.09 14.12
N THR A 105 0.51 -18.37 13.32
CA THR A 105 1.79 -18.83 12.75
C THR A 105 2.96 -17.96 13.23
N GLY A 106 2.65 -16.78 13.75
CA GLY A 106 3.63 -15.75 14.10
C GLY A 106 4.54 -16.15 15.23
N VAL A 107 4.00 -16.79 16.27
CA VAL A 107 4.82 -17.28 17.40
C VAL A 107 5.87 -18.25 16.91
N LYS A 108 5.48 -19.26 16.13
CA LYS A 108 6.41 -20.25 15.57
C LYS A 108 7.43 -19.64 14.63
N ILE A 109 7.02 -18.70 13.75
CA ILE A 109 7.93 -18.00 12.85
C ILE A 109 8.95 -17.18 13.63
N ALA A 110 8.53 -16.45 14.67
CA ALA A 110 9.41 -15.66 15.52
C ALA A 110 10.46 -16.56 16.20
N GLU A 111 10.03 -17.64 16.84
CA GLU A 111 10.92 -18.59 17.52
C GLU A 111 11.95 -19.23 16.58
N MET A 112 11.50 -19.69 15.39
CA MET A 112 12.38 -20.29 14.37
C MET A 112 13.51 -19.35 13.91
N ASN A 113 13.25 -18.03 13.97
CA ASN A 113 14.19 -16.99 13.53
C ASN A 113 14.92 -16.29 14.69
N GLY A 114 14.75 -16.78 15.92
CA GLY A 114 15.40 -16.23 17.11
C GLY A 114 14.87 -14.85 17.53
N ALA A 115 13.62 -14.52 17.17
CA ALA A 115 12.91 -13.34 17.66
C ALA A 115 12.12 -13.71 18.92
N THR A 116 12.07 -12.81 19.89
CA THR A 116 11.33 -13.01 21.14
C THR A 116 9.91 -12.49 21.00
N VAL A 117 8.91 -13.30 21.39
CA VAL A 117 7.52 -12.85 21.54
C VAL A 117 7.32 -12.29 22.93
N TYR A 118 6.90 -11.04 23.04
CA TYR A 118 6.71 -10.33 24.31
C TYR A 118 5.24 -10.20 24.67
N GLY A 119 4.97 -10.03 25.96
CA GLY A 119 3.62 -9.88 26.52
C GLY A 119 3.03 -8.48 26.29
N THR A 120 3.86 -7.47 26.11
CA THR A 120 3.43 -6.06 25.90
C THR A 120 4.20 -5.39 24.76
N ILE A 121 3.58 -4.36 24.18
CA ILE A 121 4.22 -3.51 23.16
C ILE A 121 5.49 -2.87 23.75
N ALA A 122 5.44 -2.38 24.99
CA ALA A 122 6.57 -1.76 25.64
C ALA A 122 7.77 -2.73 25.74
N GLU A 123 7.55 -3.94 26.24
CA GLU A 123 8.60 -4.97 26.32
C GLU A 123 9.17 -5.31 24.94
N ALA A 124 8.33 -5.40 23.91
CA ALA A 124 8.81 -5.67 22.54
C ALA A 124 9.72 -4.56 22.01
N LEU A 125 9.44 -3.30 22.32
CA LEU A 125 10.26 -2.16 21.88
C LEU A 125 11.53 -1.99 22.71
N THR A 126 11.50 -2.35 24.00
CA THR A 126 12.63 -2.20 24.93
C THR A 126 13.45 -3.48 25.06
N LEU A 127 13.05 -4.58 24.39
CA LEU A 127 13.63 -5.92 24.53
C LEU A 127 13.67 -6.38 26.01
N GLY A 128 12.62 -6.03 26.77
CA GLY A 128 12.47 -6.32 28.19
C GLY A 128 13.25 -5.36 29.14
N GLY A 129 13.87 -4.31 28.60
CA GLY A 129 14.55 -3.27 29.39
C GLY A 129 13.68 -2.04 29.63
N ASP A 130 14.33 -0.93 30.04
CA ASP A 130 13.66 0.31 30.42
C ASP A 130 13.53 1.34 29.29
N LYS A 131 14.28 1.21 28.20
CA LYS A 131 14.37 2.17 27.11
C LYS A 131 14.28 1.48 25.76
N LEU A 132 13.88 2.27 24.75
CA LEU A 132 13.86 1.85 23.36
C LEU A 132 15.17 1.19 22.92
N ALA A 133 15.11 -0.05 22.48
CA ALA A 133 16.26 -0.89 22.15
C ALA A 133 16.27 -1.40 20.69
N VAL A 134 15.29 -1.01 19.88
CA VAL A 134 15.20 -1.37 18.45
C VAL A 134 15.48 -0.15 17.56
N ASP A 135 15.84 -0.40 16.29
CA ASP A 135 16.15 0.64 15.30
C ASP A 135 14.97 1.00 14.41
N GLY A 136 13.87 0.26 14.50
CA GLY A 136 12.65 0.49 13.76
C GLY A 136 11.46 -0.26 14.33
N VAL A 137 10.25 0.19 14.01
CA VAL A 137 9.00 -0.46 14.41
C VAL A 137 8.11 -0.66 13.19
N ILE A 138 7.56 -1.85 13.04
CA ILE A 138 6.55 -2.19 12.03
C ILE A 138 5.27 -2.54 12.77
N TYR A 139 4.23 -1.72 12.61
CA TYR A 139 2.91 -1.99 13.17
C TYR A 139 1.93 -2.43 12.08
N ILE A 140 1.33 -3.60 12.25
CA ILE A 140 0.36 -4.20 11.32
C ILE A 140 -0.97 -4.40 12.04
N GLY A 141 -1.79 -3.36 11.95
CA GLY A 141 -3.06 -3.25 12.66
C GLY A 141 -4.25 -3.84 11.90
N GLU A 142 -4.10 -4.97 11.20
CA GLU A 142 -5.14 -5.57 10.37
C GLU A 142 -5.59 -6.92 10.89
N HIS A 143 -6.87 -7.23 10.58
CA HIS A 143 -7.58 -8.44 11.00
C HIS A 143 -7.75 -8.55 12.53
N GLY A 144 -8.37 -9.63 12.99
CA GLY A 144 -8.71 -9.84 14.38
C GLY A 144 -10.19 -9.55 14.68
N GLU A 145 -10.60 -9.88 15.89
CA GLU A 145 -11.98 -9.73 16.38
C GLU A 145 -12.10 -8.40 17.14
N TYR A 146 -12.69 -7.40 16.49
CA TYR A 146 -12.91 -6.06 17.04
C TYR A 146 -14.34 -5.61 16.73
N PRO A 147 -14.94 -4.76 17.58
CA PRO A 147 -16.30 -4.27 17.37
C PRO A 147 -16.40 -3.35 16.14
N TYR A 148 -17.65 -3.13 15.71
CA TYR A 148 -17.97 -2.16 14.66
C TYR A 148 -18.58 -0.90 15.26
N SER A 149 -18.27 0.24 14.69
CA SER A 149 -18.91 1.52 14.99
C SER A 149 -20.35 1.54 14.48
N ARG A 150 -21.13 2.54 14.87
CA ARG A 150 -22.49 2.77 14.34
C ARG A 150 -22.52 2.99 12.81
N TYR A 151 -21.39 3.29 12.21
CA TYR A 151 -21.23 3.48 10.76
C TYR A 151 -20.82 2.20 10.03
N GLY A 152 -20.71 1.07 10.72
CA GLY A 152 -20.25 -0.19 10.14
C GLY A 152 -18.74 -0.23 9.88
N ILE A 153 -17.96 0.67 10.45
CA ILE A 153 -16.50 0.69 10.37
C ILE A 153 -15.93 -0.18 11.47
N LYS A 154 -15.06 -1.11 11.17
CA LYS A 154 -14.40 -1.96 12.16
C LYS A 154 -13.41 -1.13 12.99
N MET A 155 -13.59 -1.12 14.30
CA MET A 155 -12.82 -0.29 15.22
C MET A 155 -11.52 -0.99 15.65
N TYR A 156 -10.58 -1.12 14.70
CA TYR A 156 -9.24 -1.57 15.01
C TYR A 156 -8.57 -0.63 16.02
N PRO A 157 -7.94 -1.12 17.11
CA PRO A 157 -7.37 -0.29 18.18
C PRO A 157 -6.04 0.39 17.78
N ARG A 158 -5.93 0.87 16.54
CA ARG A 158 -4.68 1.40 15.96
C ARG A 158 -4.13 2.57 16.76
N MET A 159 -4.97 3.56 17.05
CA MET A 159 -4.58 4.73 17.83
C MET A 159 -4.04 4.31 19.22
N ASN A 160 -4.71 3.36 19.90
CA ASN A 160 -4.29 2.90 21.21
C ASN A 160 -2.93 2.19 21.21
N TYR A 161 -2.64 1.41 20.16
CA TYR A 161 -1.35 0.72 20.06
C TYR A 161 -0.24 1.66 19.59
N LEU A 162 -0.55 2.58 18.69
CA LEU A 162 0.40 3.64 18.30
C LEU A 162 0.71 4.58 19.47
N GLU A 163 -0.27 4.88 20.33
CA GLU A 163 -0.04 5.63 21.58
C GLU A 163 0.95 4.89 22.49
N GLN A 164 0.81 3.58 22.66
CA GLN A 164 1.76 2.80 23.47
C GLN A 164 3.18 2.85 22.88
N ILE A 165 3.31 2.76 21.55
CA ILE A 165 4.59 2.92 20.86
C ILE A 165 5.16 4.32 21.12
N PHE A 166 4.37 5.37 20.95
CA PHE A 166 4.79 6.75 21.19
C PHE A 166 5.20 7.02 22.64
N ARG A 167 4.52 6.39 23.60
CA ARG A 167 4.91 6.48 25.03
C ARG A 167 6.30 5.92 25.27
N VAL A 168 6.70 4.82 24.61
CA VAL A 168 8.06 4.28 24.71
C VAL A 168 9.08 5.23 24.07
N PHE A 169 8.74 5.84 22.94
CA PHE A 169 9.61 6.84 22.31
C PHE A 169 9.82 8.07 23.20
N ASP A 170 8.74 8.60 23.76
CA ASP A 170 8.75 9.74 24.67
C ASP A 170 9.58 9.45 25.94
N ALA A 171 9.29 8.35 26.62
CA ALA A 171 10.03 7.91 27.82
C ALA A 171 11.53 7.62 27.56
N SER A 172 11.85 7.26 26.31
CA SER A 172 13.25 7.01 25.91
C SER A 172 13.96 8.27 25.42
N ASN A 173 13.24 9.38 25.24
CA ASN A 173 13.70 10.60 24.57
C ASN A 173 14.38 10.29 23.23
N LYS A 174 13.82 9.34 22.49
CA LYS A 174 14.35 8.82 21.22
C LYS A 174 13.23 8.23 20.39
N SER A 175 13.18 8.61 19.11
CA SER A 175 12.28 8.03 18.11
C SER A 175 13.08 7.26 17.06
N VAL A 176 12.42 6.26 16.44
CA VAL A 176 12.95 5.48 15.32
C VAL A 176 11.91 5.42 14.21
N PRO A 177 12.29 5.03 12.96
CA PRO A 177 11.34 4.83 11.88
C PRO A 177 10.19 3.92 12.29
N LEU A 178 8.96 4.40 12.09
CA LEU A 178 7.71 3.70 12.38
C LEU A 178 6.89 3.54 11.10
N PHE A 179 6.70 2.30 10.65
CA PHE A 179 5.74 1.98 9.60
C PHE A 179 4.45 1.48 10.21
N THR A 180 3.29 1.93 9.69
CA THR A 180 1.98 1.37 9.99
C THR A 180 1.25 0.96 8.71
N ASP A 181 0.78 -0.28 8.67
CA ASP A 181 0.05 -0.84 7.54
C ASP A 181 -1.38 -0.27 7.45
N LYS A 182 -1.85 0.04 6.23
CA LYS A 182 -3.14 0.65 5.92
C LYS A 182 -3.35 2.04 6.55
N HIS A 183 -4.60 2.36 6.92
CA HIS A 183 -4.99 3.65 7.49
C HIS A 183 -4.38 3.88 8.89
N LEU A 184 -4.23 5.15 9.28
CA LEU A 184 -3.66 5.50 10.59
C LEU A 184 -4.57 5.10 11.75
N ALA A 185 -5.88 5.27 11.59
CA ALA A 185 -6.92 4.79 12.49
C ALA A 185 -8.26 4.69 11.76
N TYR A 186 -9.27 4.09 12.40
CA TYR A 186 -10.60 3.92 11.82
C TYR A 186 -11.43 5.23 11.80
N SER A 187 -11.01 6.27 12.51
CA SER A 187 -11.64 7.59 12.51
C SER A 187 -10.63 8.68 12.13
N TRP A 188 -11.15 9.77 11.55
CA TRP A 188 -10.34 10.94 11.24
C TRP A 188 -9.67 11.54 12.48
N LEU A 189 -10.42 11.68 13.58
CA LEU A 189 -9.89 12.28 14.80
C LEU A 189 -8.71 11.50 15.36
N ASP A 190 -8.81 10.18 15.39
CA ASP A 190 -7.74 9.31 15.85
C ASP A 190 -6.56 9.32 14.87
N SER A 191 -6.84 9.32 13.55
CA SER A 191 -5.79 9.42 12.52
C SER A 191 -5.02 10.72 12.61
N LYS A 192 -5.72 11.83 12.83
CA LYS A 192 -5.12 13.17 13.00
C LYS A 192 -4.28 13.21 14.27
N TRP A 193 -4.78 12.67 15.38
CA TRP A 193 -4.04 12.58 16.63
C TRP A 193 -2.72 11.81 16.46
N VAL A 194 -2.78 10.63 15.78
CA VAL A 194 -1.58 9.83 15.49
C VAL A 194 -0.56 10.63 14.69
N TYR A 195 -1.02 11.32 13.65
CA TYR A 195 -0.15 12.15 12.82
C TYR A 195 0.48 13.30 13.62
N ASP A 196 -0.32 14.06 14.37
CA ASP A 196 0.16 15.19 15.16
C ASP A 196 1.18 14.73 16.20
N ARG A 197 0.87 13.64 16.91
CA ARG A 197 1.78 13.09 17.92
C ARG A 197 3.09 12.60 17.30
N SER A 198 3.05 12.03 16.10
CA SER A 198 4.27 11.64 15.38
C SER A 198 5.16 12.85 15.03
N LYS A 199 4.57 14.02 14.70
CA LYS A 199 5.31 15.24 14.44
C LYS A 199 5.88 15.86 15.72
N GLU A 200 5.12 15.87 16.82
CA GLU A 200 5.59 16.34 18.12
C GLU A 200 6.83 15.58 18.59
N LEU A 201 6.80 14.25 18.47
CA LEU A 201 7.91 13.36 18.86
C LEU A 201 8.97 13.21 17.76
N GLN A 202 8.86 13.93 16.65
CA GLN A 202 9.77 13.86 15.51
C GLN A 202 9.97 12.40 15.01
N VAL A 203 8.91 11.58 15.02
CA VAL A 203 8.96 10.21 14.55
C VAL A 203 9.02 10.19 13.03
N PRO A 204 10.07 9.65 12.41
CA PRO A 204 10.01 9.31 10.98
C PRO A 204 8.88 8.31 10.78
N MET A 205 7.84 8.67 10.03
CA MET A 205 6.65 7.83 9.87
C MET A 205 6.33 7.60 8.41
N MET A 206 5.99 6.36 8.07
CA MET A 206 5.45 5.94 6.79
C MET A 206 4.24 5.04 7.02
N ALA A 207 3.25 5.13 6.16
CA ALA A 207 2.02 4.36 6.30
C ALA A 207 1.41 4.07 4.92
N GLY A 208 0.42 3.19 4.87
CA GLY A 208 -0.43 3.01 3.71
C GLY A 208 -0.55 1.58 3.21
N SER A 209 -1.16 1.48 2.03
CA SER A 209 -1.46 0.25 1.32
C SER A 209 -0.28 -0.26 0.49
N SER A 210 -0.30 -1.55 0.13
CA SER A 210 0.62 -2.12 -0.86
C SER A 210 0.32 -1.64 -2.29
N LEU A 211 -0.90 -1.17 -2.57
CA LEU A 211 -1.34 -0.83 -3.93
C LEU A 211 -0.52 0.28 -4.60
N PRO A 212 -0.12 1.38 -3.92
CA PRO A 212 0.76 2.37 -4.54
C PRO A 212 2.11 1.80 -5.02
N PHE A 213 2.53 0.64 -4.51
CA PHE A 213 3.82 0.02 -4.78
C PHE A 213 3.74 -1.20 -5.71
N CYS A 214 2.56 -1.64 -6.15
CA CYS A 214 2.40 -2.80 -7.03
C CYS A 214 2.65 -2.48 -8.51
N TRP A 215 2.60 -3.51 -9.37
CA TRP A 215 2.66 -3.34 -10.83
C TRP A 215 1.48 -2.51 -11.33
N ARG A 216 1.71 -1.83 -12.44
CA ARG A 216 0.66 -1.17 -13.23
C ARG A 216 0.68 -1.70 -14.65
N ASP A 217 -0.45 -2.18 -15.11
CA ASP A 217 -0.64 -2.68 -16.46
C ASP A 217 -1.76 -1.83 -17.13
N GLN A 218 -1.50 -1.03 -18.09
CA GLN A 218 -0.27 -0.50 -18.72
C GLN A 218 0.60 0.27 -17.71
N PRO A 219 1.94 0.23 -17.81
CA PRO A 219 2.79 1.01 -16.92
C PRO A 219 2.44 2.50 -16.99
N LEU A 220 2.01 3.06 -15.86
CA LEU A 220 1.60 4.45 -15.76
C LEU A 220 2.15 5.09 -14.48
N GLU A 221 2.89 6.17 -14.63
CA GLU A 221 3.23 7.10 -13.56
C GLU A 221 3.01 8.50 -14.08
N HIS A 222 2.19 9.28 -13.41
CA HIS A 222 2.03 10.68 -13.77
C HIS A 222 3.33 11.45 -13.52
N PRO A 223 3.80 12.26 -14.48
CA PRO A 223 4.86 13.22 -14.17
C PRO A 223 4.38 14.21 -13.09
N LEU A 224 5.32 14.68 -12.27
CA LEU A 224 5.00 15.73 -11.29
C LEU A 224 4.58 17.00 -12.03
N GLY A 225 3.50 17.61 -11.56
CA GLY A 225 2.97 18.86 -12.12
C GLY A 225 2.05 18.69 -13.34
N ILE A 226 1.63 17.46 -13.66
CA ILE A 226 0.64 17.22 -14.73
C ILE A 226 -0.71 17.84 -14.35
N GLY A 227 -1.44 18.41 -15.35
CA GLY A 227 -2.83 18.80 -15.17
C GLY A 227 -3.73 17.58 -15.02
N ILE A 228 -4.50 17.50 -13.93
CA ILE A 228 -5.54 16.47 -13.73
C ILE A 228 -6.83 17.20 -13.36
N SER A 229 -7.85 17.08 -14.20
CA SER A 229 -9.17 17.67 -13.91
C SER A 229 -10.10 16.71 -13.18
N GLU A 230 -10.03 15.42 -13.51
CA GLU A 230 -10.91 14.41 -12.97
C GLU A 230 -10.23 13.04 -12.99
N ALA A 231 -10.45 12.23 -11.95
CA ALA A 231 -9.89 10.89 -11.84
C ALA A 231 -10.87 9.93 -11.14
N VAL A 232 -10.84 8.66 -11.54
CA VAL A 232 -11.64 7.59 -10.97
C VAL A 232 -10.74 6.41 -10.59
N ALA A 233 -10.95 5.87 -9.40
CA ALA A 233 -10.35 4.60 -8.99
C ALA A 233 -11.45 3.56 -8.74
N ILE A 234 -11.23 2.35 -9.24
CA ILE A 234 -12.18 1.23 -9.20
C ILE A 234 -11.66 0.13 -8.29
N GLY A 235 -12.56 -0.42 -7.49
CA GLY A 235 -12.30 -1.60 -6.68
C GLY A 235 -13.54 -2.46 -6.47
N TYR A 236 -13.47 -3.34 -5.48
CA TYR A 236 -14.51 -4.31 -5.16
C TYR A 236 -14.63 -4.50 -3.65
N ALA A 237 -15.57 -5.35 -3.20
CA ALA A 237 -15.92 -5.61 -1.81
C ALA A 237 -16.49 -4.38 -1.07
N SER A 238 -16.43 -4.35 0.25
CA SER A 238 -17.02 -3.27 1.04
C SER A 238 -16.08 -2.05 1.15
N LEU A 239 -16.69 -0.87 1.35
CA LEU A 239 -15.92 0.35 1.60
C LEU A 239 -15.06 0.26 2.88
N ASP A 240 -15.56 -0.38 3.95
CA ASP A 240 -14.80 -0.55 5.20
C ASP A 240 -13.53 -1.38 4.98
N ALA A 241 -13.65 -2.51 4.28
CA ALA A 241 -12.51 -3.43 4.09
C ALA A 241 -11.53 -2.96 3.00
N TYR A 242 -12.05 -2.40 1.88
CA TYR A 242 -11.28 -2.18 0.66
C TYR A 242 -11.33 -0.73 0.15
N GLY A 243 -12.26 0.10 0.59
CA GLY A 243 -12.39 1.49 0.16
C GLY A 243 -11.12 2.31 0.40
N PHE A 244 -10.43 2.07 1.52
CA PHE A 244 -9.14 2.69 1.80
C PHE A 244 -8.08 2.36 0.72
N HIS A 245 -8.03 1.13 0.23
CA HIS A 245 -7.09 0.75 -0.83
C HIS A 245 -7.38 1.49 -2.14
N VAL A 246 -8.67 1.66 -2.48
CA VAL A 246 -9.08 2.42 -3.68
C VAL A 246 -8.77 3.91 -3.50
N ALA A 247 -8.93 4.44 -2.28
CA ALA A 247 -8.51 5.80 -1.96
C ALA A 247 -7.00 5.99 -2.12
N GLU A 248 -6.19 5.02 -1.72
CA GLU A 248 -4.72 5.06 -1.90
C GLU A 248 -4.32 4.97 -3.38
N ILE A 249 -5.06 4.19 -4.22
CA ILE A 249 -4.88 4.19 -5.67
C ILE A 249 -5.16 5.56 -6.25
N LEU A 250 -6.33 6.14 -5.93
CA LEU A 250 -6.70 7.47 -6.40
C LEU A 250 -5.64 8.50 -5.99
N GLN A 251 -5.30 8.52 -4.71
CA GLN A 251 -4.47 9.55 -4.13
C GLN A 251 -3.02 9.49 -4.59
N CYS A 252 -2.40 8.32 -4.71
CA CYS A 252 -1.00 8.20 -5.16
C CYS A 252 -0.81 8.67 -6.62
N MET A 253 -1.89 8.75 -7.39
CA MET A 253 -1.89 9.26 -8.75
C MET A 253 -2.20 10.76 -8.79
N VAL A 254 -3.26 11.21 -8.10
CA VAL A 254 -3.69 12.62 -8.16
C VAL A 254 -2.80 13.58 -7.35
N GLU A 255 -2.06 13.12 -6.34
CA GLU A 255 -1.13 13.96 -5.58
C GLU A 255 0.02 14.51 -6.42
N ARG A 256 0.25 13.92 -7.62
CA ARG A 256 1.28 14.34 -8.56
C ARG A 256 0.84 15.47 -9.49
N ARG A 257 -0.40 15.95 -9.36
CA ARG A 257 -0.96 17.01 -10.18
C ARG A 257 -0.30 18.37 -9.96
N ALA A 258 -0.56 19.29 -10.87
CA ALA A 258 -0.08 20.67 -10.78
C ALA A 258 -0.48 21.32 -9.43
N GLY A 259 0.50 21.87 -8.73
CA GLY A 259 0.33 22.43 -7.40
C GLY A 259 0.40 21.43 -6.24
N GLY A 260 0.54 20.12 -6.52
CA GLY A 260 0.59 19.07 -5.51
C GLY A 260 -0.77 18.85 -4.82
N GLU A 261 -0.75 18.28 -3.62
CA GLU A 261 -1.98 18.06 -2.86
C GLU A 261 -2.46 19.34 -2.14
N THR A 262 -3.73 19.65 -2.30
CA THR A 262 -4.36 20.87 -1.79
C THR A 262 -5.39 20.62 -0.68
N GLY A 263 -5.69 19.36 -0.38
CA GLY A 263 -6.72 18.92 0.55
C GLY A 263 -8.09 18.77 -0.12
N VAL A 264 -9.06 18.32 0.66
CA VAL A 264 -10.42 17.94 0.23
C VAL A 264 -11.46 18.85 0.83
N ALA A 265 -12.26 19.51 -0.03
CA ALA A 265 -13.34 20.41 0.35
C ALA A 265 -14.58 19.67 0.85
N SER A 266 -14.95 18.58 0.16
CA SER A 266 -16.13 17.78 0.53
C SER A 266 -16.01 16.33 0.06
N VAL A 267 -16.76 15.45 0.74
CA VAL A 267 -16.86 14.03 0.44
C VAL A 267 -18.33 13.62 0.44
N GLN A 268 -18.76 12.87 -0.56
CA GLN A 268 -20.11 12.30 -0.64
C GLN A 268 -20.07 10.80 -0.87
N GLY A 269 -20.65 10.03 0.05
CA GLY A 269 -20.87 8.60 -0.09
C GLY A 269 -22.20 8.29 -0.80
N LEU A 270 -22.18 7.37 -1.76
CA LEU A 270 -23.33 6.93 -2.55
C LEU A 270 -23.43 5.41 -2.55
N LYS A 271 -24.67 4.87 -2.66
CA LYS A 271 -24.92 3.43 -2.76
C LYS A 271 -26.08 3.09 -3.70
N GLY A 272 -26.03 1.89 -4.25
CA GLY A 272 -27.11 1.36 -5.07
C GLY A 272 -27.42 2.26 -6.26
N GLU A 273 -28.70 2.55 -6.47
CA GLU A 273 -29.19 3.33 -7.62
C GLU A 273 -28.62 4.76 -7.68
N ASP A 274 -28.24 5.35 -6.53
CA ASP A 274 -27.67 6.70 -6.52
C ASP A 274 -26.26 6.75 -7.13
N VAL A 275 -25.55 5.62 -7.17
CA VAL A 275 -24.26 5.51 -7.90
C VAL A 275 -24.51 5.59 -9.40
N TRP A 276 -25.52 4.86 -9.89
CA TRP A 276 -25.90 4.88 -11.32
C TRP A 276 -26.40 6.25 -11.75
N LYS A 277 -27.27 6.89 -10.96
CA LYS A 277 -27.72 8.28 -11.21
C LYS A 277 -26.55 9.25 -11.25
N ALA A 278 -25.55 9.09 -10.37
CA ALA A 278 -24.36 9.94 -10.36
C ALA A 278 -23.50 9.76 -11.63
N MET A 279 -23.52 8.58 -12.24
CA MET A 279 -22.89 8.35 -13.54
C MET A 279 -23.73 8.95 -14.67
N ASP A 280 -25.07 8.86 -14.61
CA ASP A 280 -25.98 9.37 -15.64
C ASP A 280 -26.01 10.89 -15.67
N ASP A 281 -25.88 11.56 -14.51
CA ASP A 281 -25.89 13.02 -14.38
C ASP A 281 -24.47 13.66 -14.43
N GLY A 282 -23.42 12.83 -14.62
CA GLY A 282 -22.04 13.30 -14.80
C GLY A 282 -21.32 13.70 -13.51
N ARG A 283 -21.89 13.45 -12.32
CA ARG A 283 -21.15 13.61 -11.05
C ARG A 283 -20.03 12.59 -10.91
N ILE A 284 -20.21 11.40 -11.48
CA ILE A 284 -19.16 10.41 -11.71
C ILE A 284 -18.99 10.29 -13.23
N ASN A 285 -17.80 10.52 -13.71
CA ASN A 285 -17.51 10.43 -15.15
C ASN A 285 -17.55 8.97 -15.62
N LEU A 286 -18.61 8.61 -16.35
CA LEU A 286 -18.84 7.24 -16.84
C LEU A 286 -17.75 6.78 -17.82
N ASP A 287 -17.20 7.69 -18.63
CA ASP A 287 -16.13 7.36 -19.57
C ASP A 287 -14.85 6.94 -18.80
N LEU A 288 -14.52 7.65 -17.71
CA LEU A 288 -13.40 7.27 -16.85
C LEU A 288 -13.66 5.95 -16.10
N VAL A 289 -14.89 5.73 -15.60
CA VAL A 289 -15.28 4.43 -15.00
C VAL A 289 -15.08 3.31 -16.02
N THR A 290 -15.55 3.53 -17.23
CA THR A 290 -15.43 2.54 -18.33
C THR A 290 -13.96 2.30 -18.69
N ALA A 291 -13.15 3.34 -18.81
CA ALA A 291 -11.74 3.24 -19.13
C ALA A 291 -10.97 2.47 -18.03
N ALA A 292 -11.20 2.82 -16.74
CA ALA A 292 -10.58 2.13 -15.62
C ALA A 292 -10.99 0.65 -15.53
N CYS A 293 -12.28 0.33 -15.75
CA CYS A 293 -12.76 -1.04 -15.80
C CYS A 293 -12.17 -1.82 -16.99
N ASN A 294 -12.04 -1.17 -18.16
CA ASN A 294 -11.46 -1.81 -19.35
C ASN A 294 -9.98 -2.13 -19.19
N ALA A 295 -9.25 -1.39 -18.36
CA ALA A 295 -7.86 -1.69 -18.04
C ALA A 295 -7.73 -2.97 -17.18
N ILE A 296 -8.76 -3.36 -16.42
CA ILE A 296 -8.74 -4.53 -15.55
C ILE A 296 -8.91 -5.81 -16.38
N GLN A 297 -7.87 -6.63 -16.44
CA GLN A 297 -7.87 -7.87 -17.23
C GLN A 297 -8.91 -8.89 -16.73
N GLY A 298 -9.10 -8.99 -15.43
CA GLY A 298 -10.00 -9.96 -14.79
C GLY A 298 -11.46 -9.53 -14.69
N ARG A 299 -11.88 -8.40 -15.30
CA ARG A 299 -13.27 -7.96 -15.24
C ARG A 299 -14.21 -8.90 -15.99
N LYS A 300 -15.45 -9.04 -15.52
CA LYS A 300 -16.47 -9.80 -16.25
C LYS A 300 -16.90 -9.07 -17.52
N GLN A 301 -17.27 -9.86 -18.54
CA GLN A 301 -17.89 -9.34 -19.75
C GLN A 301 -19.38 -9.10 -19.52
N GLY A 302 -19.95 -8.07 -20.13
CA GLY A 302 -21.37 -7.78 -20.09
C GLY A 302 -21.72 -6.39 -19.53
N ASP A 303 -22.99 -6.18 -19.29
CA ASP A 303 -23.52 -4.93 -18.77
C ASP A 303 -23.18 -4.79 -17.28
N MET A 304 -22.39 -3.78 -16.94
CA MET A 304 -21.95 -3.47 -15.58
C MET A 304 -23.14 -3.33 -14.61
N ARG A 305 -24.22 -2.65 -15.03
CA ARG A 305 -25.39 -2.42 -14.17
C ARG A 305 -26.15 -3.70 -13.84
N LYS A 306 -26.08 -4.71 -14.71
CA LYS A 306 -26.68 -6.03 -14.47
C LYS A 306 -25.83 -6.95 -13.61
N LEU A 307 -24.53 -6.74 -13.62
CA LEU A 307 -23.55 -7.59 -12.91
C LEU A 307 -23.24 -7.11 -11.49
N VAL A 308 -23.47 -5.81 -11.21
CA VAL A 308 -23.20 -5.20 -9.90
C VAL A 308 -24.52 -5.00 -9.17
N GLU A 309 -24.77 -5.80 -8.14
CA GLU A 309 -26.02 -5.73 -7.35
C GLU A 309 -26.04 -4.55 -6.38
N ALA A 310 -24.89 -4.24 -5.77
CA ALA A 310 -24.79 -3.22 -4.72
C ALA A 310 -23.54 -2.34 -4.93
N PRO A 311 -23.56 -1.41 -5.90
CA PRO A 311 -22.47 -0.48 -6.10
C PRO A 311 -22.38 0.51 -4.93
N HIS A 312 -21.14 0.91 -4.61
CA HIS A 312 -20.84 2.00 -3.68
C HIS A 312 -19.91 2.98 -4.35
N ALA A 313 -19.99 4.25 -3.97
CA ALA A 313 -19.02 5.24 -4.41
C ALA A 313 -18.75 6.28 -3.32
N ILE A 314 -17.56 6.87 -3.40
CA ILE A 314 -17.20 8.07 -2.65
C ILE A 314 -16.75 9.12 -3.66
N LEU A 315 -17.49 10.23 -3.76
CA LEU A 315 -17.10 11.40 -4.51
C LEU A 315 -16.19 12.28 -3.66
N VAL A 316 -15.11 12.76 -4.24
CA VAL A 316 -14.11 13.60 -3.57
C VAL A 316 -13.95 14.90 -4.35
N ALA A 317 -14.25 16.01 -3.73
CA ALA A 317 -14.00 17.33 -4.29
C ALA A 317 -12.75 17.94 -3.65
N TYR A 318 -11.67 18.05 -4.44
CA TYR A 318 -10.43 18.67 -3.96
C TYR A 318 -10.54 20.20 -3.93
N ASN A 319 -9.73 20.85 -3.09
CA ASN A 319 -9.77 22.31 -2.90
C ASN A 319 -9.38 23.10 -4.16
N ASP A 320 -8.63 22.51 -5.09
CA ASP A 320 -8.21 23.11 -6.36
C ASP A 320 -9.20 22.90 -7.51
N GLY A 321 -10.35 22.26 -7.23
CA GLY A 321 -11.38 21.95 -8.22
C GLY A 321 -11.22 20.60 -8.93
N THR A 322 -10.13 19.88 -8.70
CA THR A 322 -9.98 18.48 -9.17
C THR A 322 -11.11 17.62 -8.58
N LYS A 323 -11.69 16.74 -9.39
CA LYS A 323 -12.72 15.78 -8.95
C LYS A 323 -12.15 14.38 -8.89
N GLY A 324 -12.41 13.68 -7.79
CA GLY A 324 -12.08 12.28 -7.61
C GLY A 324 -13.31 11.41 -7.37
N ALA A 325 -13.30 10.17 -7.82
CA ALA A 325 -14.30 9.19 -7.44
C ALA A 325 -13.66 7.83 -7.12
N ILE A 326 -14.09 7.26 -6.01
CA ILE A 326 -13.78 5.88 -5.58
C ILE A 326 -15.04 5.09 -5.87
N VAL A 327 -14.98 4.04 -6.70
CA VAL A 327 -16.16 3.28 -7.12
C VAL A 327 -15.94 1.79 -6.88
N MET A 328 -16.86 1.16 -6.14
CA MET A 328 -16.84 -0.26 -5.80
C MET A 328 -17.86 -1.01 -6.65
N LEU A 329 -17.37 -1.89 -7.53
CA LEU A 329 -18.17 -2.59 -8.55
C LEU A 329 -18.11 -4.11 -8.40
N THR A 330 -18.35 -4.60 -7.19
CA THR A 330 -18.37 -6.04 -6.88
C THR A 330 -19.37 -6.77 -7.77
N GLY A 331 -18.94 -7.88 -8.35
CA GLY A 331 -19.74 -8.63 -9.33
C GLY A 331 -19.29 -8.38 -10.77
N TYR A 332 -18.93 -7.17 -11.13
CA TYR A 332 -18.33 -6.81 -12.42
C TYR A 332 -16.79 -6.86 -12.35
N VAL A 333 -16.23 -6.27 -11.31
CA VAL A 333 -14.81 -6.32 -10.98
C VAL A 333 -14.63 -7.16 -9.72
N ASN A 334 -13.89 -8.27 -9.83
CA ASN A 334 -13.52 -9.11 -8.71
C ASN A 334 -12.01 -9.29 -8.71
N GLN A 335 -11.37 -8.97 -7.57
CA GLN A 335 -9.92 -9.03 -7.41
C GLN A 335 -9.12 -8.14 -8.38
N GLY A 336 -9.77 -7.12 -8.98
CA GLY A 336 -9.15 -6.16 -9.89
C GLY A 336 -9.24 -4.74 -9.35
N TRP A 337 -8.27 -3.91 -9.70
CA TRP A 337 -8.15 -2.52 -9.26
C TRP A 337 -7.77 -1.65 -10.44
N GLY A 338 -8.60 -0.67 -10.76
CA GLY A 338 -8.42 0.19 -11.92
C GLY A 338 -8.27 1.66 -11.54
N TYR A 339 -7.62 2.40 -12.39
CA TYR A 339 -7.52 3.85 -12.33
C TYR A 339 -7.67 4.45 -13.72
N ALA A 340 -8.37 5.58 -13.82
CA ALA A 340 -8.38 6.40 -15.03
C ALA A 340 -8.47 7.88 -14.66
N ALA A 341 -7.92 8.74 -15.52
CA ALA A 341 -7.97 10.18 -15.33
C ALA A 341 -8.00 10.94 -16.66
N ASN A 342 -8.62 12.13 -16.62
CA ASN A 342 -8.47 13.17 -17.64
C ASN A 342 -7.31 14.08 -17.26
N THR A 343 -6.25 14.01 -18.04
CA THR A 343 -5.03 14.80 -17.83
C THR A 343 -4.86 15.86 -18.91
N SER A 344 -3.89 16.77 -18.72
CA SER A 344 -3.49 17.72 -19.77
C SER A 344 -3.03 17.04 -21.06
N ASP A 345 -2.54 15.80 -20.97
CA ASP A 345 -1.99 15.04 -22.10
C ASP A 345 -3.00 14.04 -22.69
N GLY A 346 -4.25 14.07 -22.22
CA GLY A 346 -5.34 13.20 -22.63
C GLY A 346 -5.82 12.25 -21.55
N GLN A 347 -6.74 11.36 -21.91
CA GLN A 347 -7.26 10.34 -21.01
C GLN A 347 -6.25 9.20 -20.88
N VAL A 348 -6.05 8.75 -19.64
CA VAL A 348 -5.19 7.62 -19.32
C VAL A 348 -5.91 6.62 -18.42
N ALA A 349 -5.53 5.34 -18.50
CA ALA A 349 -6.05 4.29 -17.62
C ALA A 349 -4.99 3.21 -17.37
N THR A 350 -5.08 2.56 -16.22
CA THR A 350 -4.19 1.44 -15.85
C THR A 350 -4.87 0.51 -14.85
N GLU A 351 -4.46 -0.76 -14.84
CA GLU A 351 -4.74 -1.71 -13.77
C GLU A 351 -3.63 -1.66 -12.72
N PHE A 352 -3.98 -1.66 -11.45
CA PHE A 352 -3.08 -1.93 -10.33
C PHE A 352 -3.12 -3.44 -10.05
N VAL A 353 -2.06 -4.13 -10.45
CA VAL A 353 -2.05 -5.59 -10.50
C VAL A 353 -1.61 -6.18 -9.18
N LEU A 354 -2.43 -7.06 -8.61
CA LEU A 354 -2.12 -7.84 -7.42
C LEU A 354 -1.74 -9.27 -7.80
N ASP A 355 -0.72 -9.78 -7.16
CA ASP A 355 -0.40 -11.19 -7.22
C ASP A 355 -1.21 -11.94 -6.16
N HIS A 356 -2.14 -12.78 -6.60
CA HIS A 356 -2.97 -13.63 -5.74
C HIS A 356 -2.36 -15.02 -5.51
N SER A 357 -1.13 -15.25 -5.98
CA SER A 357 -0.37 -16.45 -5.64
C SER A 357 0.04 -16.44 -4.16
N MET A 358 0.49 -17.58 -3.67
CA MET A 358 0.87 -17.74 -2.26
C MET A 358 1.95 -16.77 -1.78
N SER A 359 2.81 -16.30 -2.68
CA SER A 359 3.85 -15.31 -2.35
C SER A 359 3.29 -13.92 -2.09
N TYR A 360 2.09 -13.59 -2.60
CA TYR A 360 1.53 -12.24 -2.54
C TYR A 360 2.58 -11.18 -2.84
N SER A 361 3.25 -11.29 -3.98
CA SER A 361 4.46 -10.53 -4.30
C SER A 361 4.23 -9.03 -4.44
N HIS A 362 2.99 -8.56 -4.59
CA HIS A 362 2.68 -7.13 -4.46
C HIS A 362 3.00 -6.58 -3.06
N PHE A 363 2.93 -7.40 -2.00
CA PHE A 363 3.42 -7.01 -0.67
C PHE A 363 4.95 -7.02 -0.57
N SER A 364 5.65 -7.70 -1.48
CA SER A 364 7.11 -7.66 -1.49
C SER A 364 7.64 -6.25 -1.76
N TYR A 365 7.00 -5.51 -2.67
CA TYR A 365 7.39 -4.13 -2.94
C TYR A 365 7.07 -3.19 -1.79
N LEU A 366 5.95 -3.37 -1.09
CA LEU A 366 5.71 -2.68 0.18
C LEU A 366 6.78 -3.02 1.22
N THR A 367 7.15 -4.30 1.35
CA THR A 367 8.18 -4.75 2.31
C THR A 367 9.56 -4.18 1.97
N LEU A 368 9.92 -4.05 0.69
CA LEU A 368 11.14 -3.36 0.26
C LEU A 368 11.13 -1.87 0.65
N ASN A 369 10.00 -1.19 0.48
CA ASN A 369 9.85 0.21 0.91
C ASN A 369 9.96 0.36 2.43
N ILE A 370 9.37 -0.56 3.20
CA ILE A 370 9.50 -0.59 4.66
C ILE A 370 10.98 -0.78 5.06
N GLN A 371 11.66 -1.73 4.43
CA GLN A 371 13.08 -1.98 4.68
C GLN A 371 13.94 -0.76 4.36
N GLU A 372 13.77 -0.15 3.17
CA GLU A 372 14.51 1.05 2.77
C GLU A 372 14.26 2.21 3.73
N PHE A 373 13.01 2.41 4.13
CA PHE A 373 12.63 3.42 5.11
C PHE A 373 13.35 3.21 6.46
N ILE A 374 13.37 1.98 6.98
CA ILE A 374 14.06 1.68 8.24
C ILE A 374 15.57 1.90 8.09
N LEU A 375 16.17 1.49 6.98
CA LEU A 375 17.61 1.61 6.73
C LEU A 375 18.04 3.06 6.54
N SER A 376 17.29 3.86 5.81
CA SER A 376 17.66 5.24 5.51
C SER A 376 17.15 6.25 6.56
N GLY A 377 16.09 5.91 7.30
CA GLY A 377 15.33 6.84 8.15
C GLY A 377 14.43 7.80 7.35
N LYS A 378 14.38 7.67 6.02
CA LYS A 378 13.60 8.54 5.13
C LYS A 378 12.43 7.76 4.54
N PRO A 379 11.17 8.21 4.71
CA PRO A 379 10.02 7.55 4.12
C PRO A 379 10.11 7.59 2.58
N THR A 380 9.66 6.53 1.92
CA THR A 380 9.60 6.42 0.45
C THR A 380 8.29 6.93 -0.12
N ALA A 381 7.32 7.21 0.75
CA ALA A 381 6.02 7.79 0.41
C ALA A 381 5.56 8.73 1.53
N PRO A 382 4.79 9.79 1.22
CA PRO A 382 4.32 10.74 2.22
C PRO A 382 3.27 10.11 3.14
N VAL A 383 3.45 10.23 4.46
CA VAL A 383 2.44 9.79 5.45
C VAL A 383 1.17 10.64 5.37
N GLU A 384 1.29 11.85 4.87
CA GLU A 384 0.18 12.78 4.62
C GLU A 384 -0.84 12.22 3.62
N ARG A 385 -0.39 11.41 2.63
CA ARG A 385 -1.28 10.64 1.74
C ARG A 385 -2.21 9.76 2.56
N THR A 386 -1.64 8.95 3.44
CA THR A 386 -2.40 8.00 4.26
C THR A 386 -3.28 8.70 5.28
N LEU A 387 -2.87 9.84 5.82
CA LEU A 387 -3.73 10.66 6.65
C LEU A 387 -4.95 11.16 5.87
N LEU A 388 -4.75 11.69 4.66
CA LEU A 388 -5.83 12.19 3.82
C LEU A 388 -6.79 11.08 3.40
N THR A 389 -6.27 9.93 2.96
CA THR A 389 -7.08 8.77 2.54
C THR A 389 -7.83 8.12 3.71
N SER A 390 -7.27 8.15 4.93
CA SER A 390 -7.99 7.78 6.16
C SER A 390 -9.20 8.69 6.39
N GLY A 391 -9.01 10.00 6.24
CA GLY A 391 -10.10 10.98 6.38
C GLY A 391 -11.16 10.86 5.28
N ILE A 392 -10.76 10.68 4.03
CA ILE A 392 -11.68 10.47 2.90
C ILE A 392 -12.54 9.23 3.13
N THR A 393 -11.93 8.12 3.57
CA THR A 393 -12.64 6.86 3.81
C THR A 393 -13.62 6.98 4.99
N ASP A 394 -13.20 7.55 6.13
CA ASP A 394 -14.08 7.76 7.29
C ASP A 394 -15.26 8.68 6.91
N MET A 395 -14.99 9.84 6.30
CA MET A 395 -16.05 10.78 5.92
C MET A 395 -16.95 10.24 4.81
N GLY A 396 -16.42 9.46 3.88
CA GLY A 396 -17.19 8.81 2.82
C GLY A 396 -18.19 7.79 3.38
N ILE A 397 -17.75 6.94 4.31
CA ILE A 397 -18.63 5.96 4.96
C ILE A 397 -19.67 6.66 5.85
N ARG A 398 -19.29 7.70 6.60
CA ARG A 398 -20.26 8.50 7.39
C ARG A 398 -21.26 9.20 6.50
N SER A 399 -20.82 9.80 5.39
CA SER A 399 -21.70 10.41 4.39
C SER A 399 -22.71 9.41 3.85
N LEU A 400 -22.26 8.19 3.54
CA LEU A 400 -23.12 7.11 3.05
C LEU A 400 -24.22 6.74 4.05
N VAL A 401 -23.91 6.67 5.34
CA VAL A 401 -24.85 6.28 6.39
C VAL A 401 -25.78 7.43 6.74
N ASP A 402 -25.25 8.65 6.84
CA ASP A 402 -26.03 9.84 7.19
C ASP A 402 -26.87 10.36 6.00
N GLY A 403 -26.56 9.98 4.76
CA GLY A 403 -27.27 10.39 3.55
C GLY A 403 -27.00 11.83 3.11
N GLU A 404 -25.90 12.43 3.54
CA GLU A 404 -25.56 13.84 3.28
C GLU A 404 -24.09 14.02 2.86
N THR A 405 -23.81 15.04 2.06
CA THR A 405 -22.43 15.42 1.73
C THR A 405 -21.74 16.00 2.97
N LYS A 406 -20.55 15.48 3.28
CA LYS A 406 -19.73 16.01 4.37
C LYS A 406 -18.81 17.10 3.85
N GLN A 407 -18.95 18.32 4.40
CA GLN A 407 -17.96 19.39 4.22
C GLN A 407 -16.74 19.06 5.08
N THR A 408 -15.55 19.14 4.50
CA THR A 408 -14.32 18.64 5.13
C THR A 408 -13.21 19.70 5.23
N PRO A 409 -13.49 20.91 5.77
CA PRO A 409 -12.47 21.95 5.90
C PRO A 409 -11.26 21.53 6.75
N PHE A 410 -11.43 20.51 7.58
CA PHE A 410 -10.36 19.90 8.37
C PHE A 410 -9.46 18.96 7.56
N LEU A 411 -9.86 18.50 6.36
CA LEU A 411 -9.02 17.76 5.42
C LEU A 411 -8.19 18.69 4.53
N ASN A 412 -7.90 19.90 4.99
CA ASN A 412 -7.03 20.86 4.31
C ASN A 412 -5.55 20.48 4.53
N LEU A 413 -5.15 19.35 3.96
CA LEU A 413 -3.78 18.84 4.01
C LEU A 413 -3.05 19.22 2.73
N ARG A 414 -1.92 19.90 2.86
CA ARG A 414 -1.06 20.28 1.75
C ARG A 414 0.25 19.52 1.85
N TYR A 415 0.61 18.82 0.79
CA TYR A 415 1.89 18.16 0.68
C TYR A 415 2.28 17.98 -0.79
N SER A 416 3.54 17.62 -1.04
CA SER A 416 4.06 17.30 -2.36
C SER A 416 4.54 15.86 -2.39
N ALA A 417 4.35 15.18 -3.51
CA ALA A 417 4.97 13.90 -3.80
C ALA A 417 6.46 14.04 -4.22
N GLU A 418 6.93 15.27 -4.39
CA GLU A 418 8.33 15.55 -4.71
C GLU A 418 9.28 15.12 -3.57
N GLY A 419 10.40 14.53 -3.94
CA GLY A 419 11.40 14.05 -2.97
C GLY A 419 11.12 12.64 -2.43
N PHE A 420 9.99 12.03 -2.75
CA PHE A 420 9.72 10.63 -2.45
C PHE A 420 10.05 9.74 -3.66
N ALA A 421 10.72 8.62 -3.39
CA ALA A 421 11.16 7.67 -4.42
C ALA A 421 10.70 6.25 -4.04
N PRO A 422 9.43 5.90 -4.27
CA PRO A 422 8.90 4.59 -3.93
C PRO A 422 9.55 3.50 -4.79
N ILE A 423 9.95 2.41 -4.16
CA ILE A 423 10.41 1.20 -4.83
C ILE A 423 9.17 0.46 -5.34
N ARG A 424 9.04 0.33 -6.66
CA ARG A 424 7.96 -0.42 -7.30
C ARG A 424 8.41 -0.98 -8.64
N PRO A 425 7.78 -2.05 -9.14
CA PRO A 425 8.11 -2.58 -10.46
C PRO A 425 7.69 -1.58 -11.54
N THR A 426 8.58 -1.34 -12.49
CA THR A 426 8.35 -0.44 -13.65
C THR A 426 8.06 -1.20 -14.94
N ALA A 427 8.43 -2.50 -14.97
CA ALA A 427 8.09 -3.40 -16.07
C ALA A 427 6.66 -3.95 -15.91
N PRO A 428 6.02 -4.41 -16.98
CA PRO A 428 4.82 -5.23 -16.87
C PRO A 428 5.04 -6.42 -15.95
N ARG A 429 3.98 -6.82 -15.24
CA ARG A 429 4.06 -8.03 -14.41
C ARG A 429 4.52 -9.22 -15.26
N PRO A 430 5.52 -9.99 -14.80
CA PRO A 430 5.94 -11.20 -15.49
C PRO A 430 4.79 -12.22 -15.61
N GLU A 431 4.73 -12.93 -16.73
CA GLU A 431 3.76 -14.00 -16.91
C GLU A 431 4.03 -15.15 -15.94
N GLY A 432 2.96 -15.64 -15.28
CA GLY A 432 3.02 -16.75 -14.33
C GLY A 432 3.64 -16.34 -12.98
N GLN A 433 3.92 -17.33 -12.13
CA GLN A 433 4.71 -17.16 -10.90
C GLN A 433 6.17 -16.99 -11.29
N SER A 434 6.59 -15.76 -11.43
CA SER A 434 7.97 -15.43 -11.81
C SER A 434 8.96 -15.57 -10.67
N ILE A 435 8.48 -15.77 -9.46
CA ILE A 435 9.24 -15.58 -8.25
C ILE A 435 9.50 -16.94 -7.64
N GLY A 436 10.75 -17.20 -7.26
CA GLY A 436 11.25 -18.45 -6.75
C GLY A 436 10.36 -19.15 -5.71
N PRO A 437 10.69 -20.34 -5.25
CA PRO A 437 9.79 -21.16 -4.43
C PRO A 437 9.35 -20.40 -3.18
N TRP A 438 8.04 -20.24 -3.04
CA TRP A 438 7.41 -19.70 -1.85
C TRP A 438 6.40 -20.71 -1.30
N PRO A 439 6.34 -20.94 0.01
CA PRO A 439 7.24 -20.42 1.03
C PRO A 439 8.64 -21.01 0.91
N PRO A 440 9.68 -20.36 1.47
CA PRO A 440 11.03 -20.94 1.55
C PRO A 440 11.02 -22.24 2.35
N LYS A 441 12.04 -23.07 2.12
CA LYS A 441 12.19 -24.34 2.84
C LYS A 441 12.14 -24.14 4.35
N GLY A 442 11.33 -24.91 5.03
CA GLY A 442 11.10 -24.84 6.47
C GLY A 442 9.87 -24.02 6.89
N TYR A 443 9.26 -23.30 5.93
CA TYR A 443 8.06 -22.50 6.17
C TYR A 443 6.79 -23.12 5.55
N GLU A 444 6.83 -24.40 5.18
CA GLU A 444 5.72 -25.10 4.52
C GLU A 444 4.43 -25.12 5.37
N PHE A 445 4.56 -24.96 6.68
CA PHE A 445 3.42 -24.89 7.61
C PHE A 445 2.54 -23.65 7.44
N ILE A 446 3.03 -22.60 6.76
CA ILE A 446 2.23 -21.42 6.45
C ILE A 446 1.33 -21.60 5.23
N ILE A 447 1.46 -22.73 4.50
CA ILE A 447 0.57 -23.05 3.37
C ILE A 447 -0.78 -23.51 3.93
N PRO A 448 -1.91 -22.90 3.52
CA PRO A 448 -3.24 -23.36 3.89
C PRO A 448 -3.48 -24.79 3.43
N ASP A 449 -4.25 -25.57 4.18
CA ASP A 449 -4.51 -27.00 3.87
C ASP A 449 -5.16 -27.21 2.50
N ASN A 450 -6.01 -26.27 2.06
CA ASN A 450 -6.62 -26.32 0.73
C ASN A 450 -5.65 -26.12 -0.44
N PHE A 451 -4.41 -25.70 -0.19
CA PHE A 451 -3.32 -25.56 -1.18
C PHE A 451 -2.24 -26.63 -1.03
N LYS A 452 -2.30 -27.44 0.02
CA LYS A 452 -1.43 -28.62 0.16
C LYS A 452 -1.93 -29.67 -0.81
N LYS A 453 -1.14 -29.97 -1.84
CA LYS A 453 -1.39 -31.08 -2.79
C LYS A 453 -0.63 -32.32 -2.36
#